data_992ee96ffa8976e55e952a679d329657
#
_entry.id   992ee96ffa8976e55e952a679d329657
#
_cell.length_a   1.000
_cell.length_b   1.000
_cell.length_c   1.000
_cell.angle_alpha   90.00
_cell.angle_beta   90.00
_cell.angle_gamma   90.00
#
_symmetry.space_group_name_H-M   'P 1'
#
loop_
_entity.id
_entity.type
_entity.pdbx_description
1 polymer ?
#
loop_
_entity_poly.entity_id
_entity_poly.type
_entity_poly.pdbx_seq_one_letter_code
_entity_poly.pdbx_strand_id
1 'polypeptide(L)'
;MGKSKKKTKGSKKAIPVSGKGLRVGIDFGTSHTIVALADGGNHPILTLPFDYDDEVLSTDRVQSCIAHYDGHFLYGPAAHACYLDHCEEGAVLIRSIKRLLVDWYEGQEIELGREVISVEELLKNFFFELKLAILRSLDLSPGTEIEAVISVPANSSSAQRYVTLKAFRDAGFKILRILDEPSSSAIQFVHERYKRWDRVQADVVIYDLGGGTFDTTYLAIKNETYDPRLTRGVARLGGDDFDEILLSLVEEESSQSFEGAERVRMLDVVREAKESITPRSKNLHIECDDRLVTIKIKDFENEASNLVDESIALVDDIVERASEGESEADRVVLVGGGSLLPMVAKRLRKRYGRSKVHKGIYPLASVAIGNAIQAESPDLAVRDRLSNHFGVIRVCEDGSEYVDVIFEKGQVLPNQGETIRVERPPYDPRYNIGRFRYLECDSIE
;
A
#
# COMPACT_ATOMS: atom_id res chain seq x y z
N MET A 1 -5.19 32.76 -47.00
CA MET A 1 -5.08 31.30 -47.12
C MET A 1 -5.10 30.68 -45.75
N GLY A 2 -6.27 30.26 -45.31
CA GLY A 2 -6.48 29.71 -43.98
C GLY A 2 -6.09 28.24 -43.91
N LYS A 3 -5.25 27.86 -42.94
CA LYS A 3 -4.99 26.47 -42.60
C LYS A 3 -5.97 26.03 -41.52
N SER A 4 -6.95 25.22 -41.96
CA SER A 4 -7.90 24.51 -41.13
C SER A 4 -7.14 23.52 -40.17
N LYS A 5 -7.27 23.74 -38.86
CA LYS A 5 -6.88 22.76 -37.85
C LYS A 5 -7.95 21.68 -37.80
N LYS A 6 -7.67 20.48 -38.33
CA LYS A 6 -8.46 19.26 -38.07
C LYS A 6 -8.33 18.90 -36.59
N LYS A 7 -9.40 19.09 -35.83
CA LYS A 7 -9.59 18.45 -34.51
C LYS A 7 -9.82 16.97 -34.77
N THR A 8 -8.85 16.13 -34.42
CA THR A 8 -9.03 14.68 -34.27
C THR A 8 -9.92 14.44 -33.05
N LYS A 9 -11.20 14.17 -33.27
CA LYS A 9 -12.08 13.57 -32.28
C LYS A 9 -11.59 12.12 -32.07
N GLY A 10 -10.82 11.86 -31.02
CA GLY A 10 -10.63 10.53 -30.49
C GLY A 10 -11.98 10.01 -30.01
N SER A 11 -12.55 9.02 -30.68
CA SER A 11 -13.72 8.29 -30.19
C SER A 11 -13.32 7.57 -28.90
N LYS A 12 -13.76 8.07 -27.74
CA LYS A 12 -13.76 7.29 -26.50
C LYS A 12 -14.64 6.07 -26.77
N LYS A 13 -14.06 4.88 -26.92
CA LYS A 13 -14.83 3.64 -26.85
C LYS A 13 -15.44 3.60 -25.45
N ALA A 14 -16.78 3.59 -25.40
CA ALA A 14 -17.48 3.25 -24.16
C ALA A 14 -17.01 1.86 -23.73
N ILE A 15 -16.46 1.76 -22.52
CA ILE A 15 -16.06 0.48 -21.92
C ILE A 15 -17.36 -0.28 -21.72
N PRO A 16 -17.54 -1.48 -22.32
CA PRO A 16 -18.75 -2.25 -22.10
C PRO A 16 -18.77 -2.70 -20.65
N VAL A 17 -19.60 -2.08 -19.82
CA VAL A 17 -19.97 -2.64 -18.53
C VAL A 17 -20.73 -3.92 -18.87
N SER A 18 -20.03 -5.05 -18.89
CA SER A 18 -20.64 -6.37 -19.06
C SER A 18 -21.68 -6.49 -17.95
N GLY A 19 -22.80 -7.21 -18.14
CA GLY A 19 -23.93 -7.31 -17.22
C GLY A 19 -23.62 -7.79 -15.78
N LYS A 20 -22.36 -7.83 -15.41
CA LYS A 20 -21.80 -7.88 -14.05
C LYS A 20 -21.38 -6.44 -13.72
N GLY A 21 -21.74 -5.93 -12.53
CA GLY A 21 -21.43 -4.57 -12.07
C GLY A 21 -19.98 -4.11 -12.32
N LEU A 22 -19.71 -2.81 -12.15
CA LEU A 22 -18.36 -2.26 -12.26
C LEU A 22 -17.44 -2.90 -11.22
N ARG A 23 -16.35 -3.52 -11.66
CA ARG A 23 -15.37 -4.18 -10.78
C ARG A 23 -14.02 -3.48 -10.84
N VAL A 24 -13.44 -3.25 -9.66
CA VAL A 24 -12.13 -2.61 -9.53
C VAL A 24 -11.25 -3.33 -8.51
N GLY A 25 -9.94 -3.24 -8.70
CA GLY A 25 -8.95 -3.52 -7.70
C GLY A 25 -8.39 -2.21 -7.14
N ILE A 26 -8.36 -2.07 -5.82
CA ILE A 26 -7.85 -0.86 -5.16
C ILE A 26 -6.68 -1.22 -4.27
N ASP A 27 -5.58 -0.52 -4.46
CA ASP A 27 -4.41 -0.51 -3.58
C ASP A 27 -4.44 0.79 -2.77
N PHE A 28 -4.77 0.69 -1.49
CA PHE A 28 -4.70 1.80 -0.55
C PHE A 28 -3.30 1.87 0.06
N GLY A 29 -2.37 2.54 -0.61
CA GLY A 29 -0.98 2.67 -0.16
C GLY A 29 -0.75 3.80 0.84
N THR A 30 0.44 3.81 1.46
CA THR A 30 0.86 4.83 2.44
C THR A 30 0.99 6.21 1.80
N SER A 31 1.61 6.28 0.63
CA SER A 31 1.82 7.54 -0.10
C SER A 31 0.77 7.76 -1.19
N HIS A 32 0.38 6.70 -1.89
CA HIS A 32 -0.57 6.78 -3.01
C HIS A 32 -1.58 5.64 -2.98
N THR A 33 -2.79 5.96 -3.42
CA THR A 33 -3.87 5.01 -3.70
C THR A 33 -3.98 4.83 -5.21
N ILE A 34 -3.99 3.58 -5.68
CA ILE A 34 -4.08 3.23 -7.10
C ILE A 34 -5.31 2.37 -7.35
N VAL A 35 -5.99 2.62 -8.47
CA VAL A 35 -7.19 1.88 -8.87
C VAL A 35 -6.99 1.27 -10.25
N ALA A 36 -7.18 -0.04 -10.35
CA ALA A 36 -7.19 -0.78 -11.60
C ALA A 36 -8.60 -1.29 -11.92
N LEU A 37 -9.01 -1.16 -13.16
CA LEU A 37 -10.30 -1.65 -13.64
C LEU A 37 -10.19 -3.13 -14.05
N ALA A 38 -11.18 -3.96 -13.69
CA ALA A 38 -11.34 -5.30 -14.23
C ALA A 38 -12.12 -5.22 -15.55
N ASP A 39 -11.43 -5.39 -16.68
CA ASP A 39 -11.99 -5.20 -18.03
C ASP A 39 -11.64 -6.37 -18.95
N GLY A 40 -12.23 -7.55 -18.72
CA GLY A 40 -12.17 -8.69 -19.61
C GLY A 40 -10.76 -9.22 -19.91
N GLY A 41 -9.90 -9.28 -18.87
CA GLY A 41 -8.50 -9.73 -18.98
C GLY A 41 -7.51 -8.57 -19.19
N ASN A 42 -7.99 -7.34 -19.38
CA ASN A 42 -7.20 -6.13 -19.26
C ASN A 42 -7.44 -5.53 -17.88
N HIS A 43 -6.41 -4.95 -17.31
CA HIS A 43 -6.50 -4.34 -15.98
C HIS A 43 -5.89 -2.94 -16.04
N PRO A 44 -6.51 -1.99 -16.81
CA PRO A 44 -5.96 -0.65 -16.95
C PRO A 44 -6.04 0.11 -15.62
N ILE A 45 -5.00 0.89 -15.35
CA ILE A 45 -4.97 1.82 -14.23
C ILE A 45 -5.83 3.03 -14.60
N LEU A 46 -6.72 3.43 -13.70
CA LEU A 46 -7.59 4.57 -13.93
C LEU A 46 -6.86 5.89 -13.62
N THR A 47 -7.04 6.86 -14.49
CA THR A 47 -6.71 8.27 -14.21
C THR A 47 -7.93 8.93 -13.59
N LEU A 48 -7.81 9.39 -12.35
CA LEU A 48 -8.91 9.88 -11.53
C LEU A 48 -8.90 11.40 -11.43
N PRO A 49 -10.04 12.09 -11.69
CA PRO A 49 -10.16 13.54 -11.62
C PRO A 49 -10.57 14.01 -10.22
N PHE A 50 -9.90 15.03 -9.69
CA PHE A 50 -10.22 15.73 -8.45
C PHE A 50 -10.35 17.23 -8.75
N ASP A 51 -11.39 17.86 -8.22
CA ASP A 51 -11.57 19.32 -8.38
C ASP A 51 -10.80 20.06 -7.31
N TYR A 52 -10.08 21.10 -7.71
CA TYR A 52 -9.46 22.05 -6.82
C TYR A 52 -9.51 23.43 -7.46
N ASP A 53 -10.15 24.39 -6.79
CA ASP A 53 -10.53 25.68 -7.35
C ASP A 53 -11.25 25.52 -8.70
N ASP A 54 -10.81 26.22 -9.75
CA ASP A 54 -11.37 26.15 -11.09
C ASP A 54 -10.68 25.09 -11.99
N GLU A 55 -9.82 24.23 -11.40
CA GLU A 55 -9.04 23.23 -12.13
C GLU A 55 -9.46 21.80 -11.80
N VAL A 56 -9.17 20.88 -12.73
CA VAL A 56 -9.33 19.43 -12.53
C VAL A 56 -7.96 18.78 -12.49
N LEU A 57 -7.55 18.38 -11.30
CA LEU A 57 -6.32 17.63 -11.10
C LEU A 57 -6.55 16.14 -11.43
N SER A 58 -5.87 15.62 -12.44
CA SER A 58 -6.04 14.25 -12.89
C SER A 58 -4.77 13.43 -12.66
N THR A 59 -4.92 12.32 -11.96
CA THR A 59 -3.78 11.43 -11.61
C THR A 59 -4.17 9.96 -11.65
N ASP A 60 -3.20 9.11 -11.97
CA ASP A 60 -3.29 7.65 -11.82
C ASP A 60 -2.73 7.15 -10.48
N ARG A 61 -2.14 8.07 -9.69
CA ARG A 61 -1.58 7.85 -8.34
C ARG A 61 -2.15 8.91 -7.40
N VAL A 62 -3.28 8.59 -6.78
CA VAL A 62 -3.95 9.52 -5.84
C VAL A 62 -3.14 9.59 -4.55
N GLN A 63 -2.66 10.77 -4.17
CA GLN A 63 -1.98 10.95 -2.87
C GLN A 63 -2.91 10.54 -1.73
N SER A 64 -2.43 9.70 -0.81
CA SER A 64 -3.20 9.24 0.35
C SER A 64 -3.15 10.26 1.48
N CYS A 65 -3.48 11.52 1.18
CA CYS A 65 -3.39 12.66 2.09
C CYS A 65 -4.74 13.37 2.27
N ILE A 66 -4.84 14.15 3.34
CA ILE A 66 -6.01 14.97 3.68
C ILE A 66 -5.50 16.33 4.14
N ALA A 67 -6.14 17.40 3.69
CA ALA A 67 -5.95 18.74 4.21
C ALA A 67 -7.22 19.28 4.84
N HIS A 68 -7.05 20.20 5.79
CA HIS A 68 -8.13 21.02 6.35
C HIS A 68 -7.75 22.48 6.21
N TYR A 69 -8.64 23.25 5.61
CA TYR A 69 -8.50 24.70 5.45
C TYR A 69 -9.89 25.36 5.38
N ASP A 70 -10.06 26.48 6.06
CA ASP A 70 -11.28 27.30 6.12
C ASP A 70 -12.57 26.50 6.40
N GLY A 71 -12.49 25.53 7.36
CA GLY A 71 -13.62 24.66 7.73
C GLY A 71 -13.94 23.55 6.74
N HIS A 72 -13.09 23.33 5.72
CA HIS A 72 -13.29 22.32 4.69
C HIS A 72 -12.19 21.25 4.72
N PHE A 73 -12.60 20.00 4.53
CA PHE A 73 -11.67 18.88 4.32
C PHE A 73 -11.51 18.63 2.81
N LEU A 74 -10.25 18.52 2.38
CA LEU A 74 -9.89 18.15 1.02
C LEU A 74 -9.11 16.83 1.05
N TYR A 75 -9.17 16.08 -0.06
CA TYR A 75 -8.65 14.73 -0.15
C TYR A 75 -7.80 14.55 -1.40
N GLY A 76 -6.74 13.72 -1.29
CA GLY A 76 -5.89 13.39 -2.42
C GLY A 76 -5.15 14.59 -3.03
N PRO A 77 -5.09 14.70 -4.36
CA PRO A 77 -4.38 15.79 -5.04
C PRO A 77 -4.87 17.18 -4.65
N ALA A 78 -6.18 17.34 -4.41
CA ALA A 78 -6.77 18.61 -3.97
C ALA A 78 -6.28 19.01 -2.56
N ALA A 79 -6.12 18.02 -1.66
CA ALA A 79 -5.56 18.28 -0.33
C ALA A 79 -4.10 18.76 -0.39
N HIS A 80 -3.31 18.13 -1.26
CA HIS A 80 -1.91 18.49 -1.45
C HIS A 80 -1.77 19.91 -2.02
N ALA A 81 -2.53 20.22 -3.08
CA ALA A 81 -2.55 21.55 -3.67
C ALA A 81 -3.00 22.63 -2.68
N CYS A 82 -4.11 22.41 -1.97
CA CYS A 82 -4.61 23.30 -0.94
C CYS A 82 -3.55 23.63 0.13
N TYR A 83 -2.81 22.62 0.61
CA TYR A 83 -1.76 22.86 1.59
C TYR A 83 -0.63 23.73 1.02
N LEU A 84 -0.21 23.46 -0.22
CA LEU A 84 0.84 24.27 -0.85
C LEU A 84 0.46 25.73 -1.05
N ASP A 85 -0.82 26.01 -1.28
CA ASP A 85 -1.33 27.35 -1.54
C ASP A 85 -1.64 28.12 -0.24
N HIS A 86 -2.11 27.43 0.81
CA HIS A 86 -2.68 28.06 2.01
C HIS A 86 -2.01 27.68 3.35
N CYS A 87 -0.83 27.06 3.33
CA CYS A 87 -0.16 26.67 4.59
C CYS A 87 0.19 27.88 5.48
N GLU A 88 0.56 29.02 4.89
CA GLU A 88 0.82 30.27 5.64
C GLU A 88 -0.45 30.89 6.22
N GLU A 89 -1.61 30.54 5.64
CA GLU A 89 -2.94 30.96 6.08
C GLU A 89 -3.56 29.98 7.09
N GLY A 90 -2.84 28.92 7.44
CA GLY A 90 -3.22 27.95 8.48
C GLY A 90 -3.82 26.65 7.97
N ALA A 91 -3.63 26.31 6.68
CA ALA A 91 -3.95 24.99 6.18
C ALA A 91 -3.09 23.91 6.88
N VAL A 92 -3.70 22.79 7.22
CA VAL A 92 -3.05 21.64 7.88
C VAL A 92 -3.12 20.44 6.96
N LEU A 93 -2.02 19.67 6.87
CA LEU A 93 -1.92 18.49 6.00
C LEU A 93 -1.57 17.23 6.79
N ILE A 94 -2.36 16.17 6.63
CA ILE A 94 -1.97 14.80 6.94
C ILE A 94 -1.44 14.16 5.65
N ARG A 95 -0.13 13.94 5.58
CA ARG A 95 0.53 13.39 4.38
C ARG A 95 0.27 11.91 4.14
N SER A 96 -0.17 11.16 5.15
CA SER A 96 -0.48 9.74 5.02
C SER A 96 -1.59 9.33 5.99
N ILE A 97 -2.79 9.19 5.48
CA ILE A 97 -3.94 8.72 6.25
C ILE A 97 -3.77 7.26 6.71
N LYS A 98 -3.07 6.43 5.92
CA LYS A 98 -2.85 5.02 6.26
C LYS A 98 -2.00 4.84 7.53
N ARG A 99 -1.10 5.79 7.82
CA ARG A 99 -0.28 5.76 9.05
C ARG A 99 -1.10 5.94 10.32
N LEU A 100 -2.27 6.58 10.25
CA LEU A 100 -3.19 6.71 11.38
C LEU A 100 -3.78 5.37 11.83
N LEU A 101 -3.66 4.33 10.99
CA LEU A 101 -4.23 3.02 11.26
C LEU A 101 -3.30 2.09 12.05
N VAL A 102 -2.02 2.44 12.20
CA VAL A 102 -1.02 1.54 12.83
C VAL A 102 -1.42 1.19 14.26
N ASP A 103 -1.80 2.20 15.05
CA ASP A 103 -2.21 2.06 16.45
C ASP A 103 -3.69 2.45 16.64
N TRP A 104 -4.50 2.28 15.60
CA TRP A 104 -5.89 2.70 15.62
C TRP A 104 -6.72 1.91 16.66
N TYR A 105 -7.58 2.61 17.34
CA TYR A 105 -8.62 2.08 18.23
C TYR A 105 -9.98 2.73 17.94
N GLU A 106 -11.06 2.03 18.25
CA GLU A 106 -12.43 2.49 17.98
C GLU A 106 -12.75 3.81 18.71
N GLY A 107 -13.22 4.79 17.94
CA GLY A 107 -13.52 6.14 18.45
C GLY A 107 -12.29 7.05 18.58
N GLN A 108 -11.17 6.70 17.96
CA GLN A 108 -10.00 7.58 17.92
C GLN A 108 -10.31 8.84 17.13
N GLU A 109 -10.12 9.98 17.78
CA GLU A 109 -10.26 11.32 17.20
C GLU A 109 -8.89 11.97 16.99
N ILE A 110 -8.81 12.85 16.00
CA ILE A 110 -7.63 13.68 15.73
C ILE A 110 -8.06 15.13 15.56
N GLU A 111 -7.16 16.03 15.91
CA GLU A 111 -7.32 17.47 15.70
C GLU A 111 -6.67 17.86 14.36
N LEU A 112 -7.44 18.51 13.49
CA LEU A 112 -6.99 19.09 12.23
C LEU A 112 -7.37 20.57 12.21
N GLY A 113 -6.42 21.43 12.48
CA GLY A 113 -6.68 22.85 12.66
C GLY A 113 -7.56 23.11 13.88
N ARG A 114 -8.81 23.51 13.67
CA ARG A 114 -9.80 23.76 14.74
C ARG A 114 -10.87 22.68 14.82
N GLU A 115 -10.84 21.72 13.93
CA GLU A 115 -11.83 20.64 13.85
C GLU A 115 -11.31 19.38 14.52
N VAL A 116 -12.22 18.67 15.18
CA VAL A 116 -11.99 17.34 15.77
C VAL A 116 -12.81 16.35 14.96
N ILE A 117 -12.17 15.34 14.43
CA ILE A 117 -12.82 14.35 13.57
C ILE A 117 -12.30 12.95 13.87
N SER A 118 -13.17 11.94 13.78
CA SER A 118 -12.75 10.56 13.95
C SER A 118 -11.96 10.05 12.74
N VAL A 119 -11.00 9.17 13.01
CA VAL A 119 -10.19 8.53 11.96
C VAL A 119 -11.08 7.76 10.98
N GLU A 120 -12.14 7.11 11.48
CA GLU A 120 -13.12 6.40 10.66
C GLU A 120 -13.84 7.30 9.67
N GLU A 121 -14.22 8.50 10.12
CA GLU A 121 -14.90 9.46 9.26
C GLU A 121 -13.99 10.05 8.19
N LEU A 122 -12.74 10.34 8.54
CA LEU A 122 -11.73 10.77 7.57
C LEU A 122 -11.50 9.73 6.48
N LEU A 123 -11.33 8.46 6.87
CA LEU A 123 -11.17 7.35 5.91
C LEU A 123 -12.40 7.17 5.03
N LYS A 124 -13.59 7.15 5.63
CA LYS A 124 -14.85 7.05 4.88
C LYS A 124 -14.96 8.15 3.83
N ASN A 125 -14.65 9.40 4.22
CA ASN A 125 -14.75 10.54 3.32
C ASN A 125 -13.68 10.47 2.21
N PHE A 126 -12.44 10.08 2.52
CA PHE A 126 -11.40 9.85 1.51
C PHE A 126 -11.85 8.80 0.48
N PHE A 127 -12.40 7.66 0.92
CA PHE A 127 -12.87 6.63 0.01
C PHE A 127 -14.15 7.02 -0.74
N PHE A 128 -14.98 7.88 -0.15
CA PHE A 128 -16.14 8.43 -0.84
C PHE A 128 -15.72 9.33 -2.01
N GLU A 129 -14.76 10.24 -1.80
CA GLU A 129 -14.19 11.05 -2.88
C GLU A 129 -13.49 10.20 -3.94
N LEU A 130 -12.75 9.16 -3.53
CA LEU A 130 -12.18 8.19 -4.45
C LEU A 130 -13.26 7.52 -5.32
N LYS A 131 -14.40 7.12 -4.71
CA LYS A 131 -15.54 6.54 -5.43
C LYS A 131 -16.11 7.50 -6.47
N LEU A 132 -16.31 8.76 -6.10
CA LEU A 132 -16.80 9.78 -7.03
C LEU A 132 -15.82 10.01 -8.19
N ALA A 133 -14.52 10.05 -7.90
CA ALA A 133 -13.49 10.19 -8.92
C ALA A 133 -13.45 8.99 -9.89
N ILE A 134 -13.64 7.75 -9.40
CA ILE A 134 -13.75 6.54 -10.24
C ILE A 134 -14.97 6.66 -11.18
N LEU A 135 -16.14 7.01 -10.65
CA LEU A 135 -17.36 7.14 -11.45
C LEU A 135 -17.24 8.24 -12.51
N ARG A 136 -16.65 9.38 -12.16
CA ARG A 136 -16.37 10.48 -13.09
C ARG A 136 -15.39 10.08 -14.20
N SER A 137 -14.33 9.34 -13.85
CA SER A 137 -13.33 8.89 -14.83
C SER A 137 -13.92 7.99 -15.92
N LEU A 138 -14.98 7.24 -15.58
CA LEU A 138 -15.67 6.30 -16.47
C LEU A 138 -16.98 6.85 -17.06
N ASP A 139 -17.31 8.12 -16.78
CA ASP A 139 -18.55 8.78 -17.20
C ASP A 139 -19.81 8.03 -16.74
N LEU A 140 -19.81 7.56 -15.49
CA LEU A 140 -20.90 6.79 -14.88
C LEU A 140 -21.69 7.65 -13.88
N SER A 141 -22.94 7.24 -13.63
CA SER A 141 -23.79 7.93 -12.65
C SER A 141 -23.30 7.73 -11.21
N PRO A 142 -23.50 8.73 -10.30
CA PRO A 142 -23.10 8.62 -8.90
C PRO A 142 -23.72 7.43 -8.15
N GLY A 143 -24.87 6.91 -8.60
CA GLY A 143 -25.56 5.75 -8.03
C GLY A 143 -25.07 4.40 -8.52
N THR A 144 -24.08 4.34 -9.42
CA THR A 144 -23.53 3.08 -9.91
C THR A 144 -22.84 2.31 -8.79
N GLU A 145 -23.19 1.04 -8.61
CA GLU A 145 -22.54 0.15 -7.65
C GLU A 145 -21.11 -0.19 -8.14
N ILE A 146 -20.13 -0.05 -7.25
CA ILE A 146 -18.76 -0.46 -7.49
C ILE A 146 -18.45 -1.68 -6.61
N GLU A 147 -18.18 -2.81 -7.24
CA GLU A 147 -17.64 -4.01 -6.62
C GLU A 147 -16.11 -3.89 -6.57
N ALA A 148 -15.52 -4.05 -5.39
CA ALA A 148 -14.07 -3.87 -5.23
C ALA A 148 -13.42 -5.05 -4.52
N VAL A 149 -12.21 -5.41 -4.96
CA VAL A 149 -11.23 -6.13 -4.16
C VAL A 149 -10.21 -5.11 -3.66
N ILE A 150 -9.96 -5.13 -2.37
CA ILE A 150 -9.01 -4.24 -1.70
C ILE A 150 -7.91 -5.05 -1.05
N SER A 151 -6.82 -4.39 -0.68
CA SER A 151 -5.72 -5.04 0.02
C SER A 151 -5.25 -4.24 1.23
N VAL A 152 -4.60 -4.96 2.15
CA VAL A 152 -3.94 -4.42 3.34
C VAL A 152 -2.55 -5.07 3.47
N PRO A 153 -1.61 -4.43 4.17
CA PRO A 153 -0.33 -5.07 4.47
C PRO A 153 -0.51 -6.42 5.16
N ALA A 154 0.34 -7.38 4.85
CA ALA A 154 0.24 -8.73 5.41
C ALA A 154 0.37 -8.76 6.94
N ASN A 155 1.10 -7.79 7.52
CA ASN A 155 1.27 -7.63 8.97
C ASN A 155 0.18 -6.78 9.64
N SER A 156 -0.88 -6.40 8.90
CA SER A 156 -1.98 -5.60 9.47
C SER A 156 -2.66 -6.32 10.62
N SER A 157 -2.88 -5.59 11.72
CA SER A 157 -3.71 -6.07 12.82
C SER A 157 -5.17 -6.26 12.39
N SER A 158 -5.93 -7.03 13.17
CA SER A 158 -7.36 -7.20 12.95
C SER A 158 -8.11 -5.85 13.00
N ALA A 159 -7.66 -4.94 13.86
CA ALA A 159 -8.20 -3.59 13.95
C ALA A 159 -8.00 -2.79 12.66
N GLN A 160 -6.78 -2.81 12.10
CA GLN A 160 -6.48 -2.15 10.82
C GLN A 160 -7.31 -2.72 9.66
N ARG A 161 -7.40 -4.07 9.58
CA ARG A 161 -8.23 -4.75 8.57
C ARG A 161 -9.70 -4.36 8.71
N TYR A 162 -10.20 -4.34 9.95
CA TYR A 162 -11.59 -3.97 10.25
C TYR A 162 -11.92 -2.54 9.86
N VAL A 163 -11.12 -1.56 10.31
CA VAL A 163 -11.41 -0.15 10.03
C VAL A 163 -11.29 0.16 8.54
N THR A 164 -10.31 -0.42 7.84
CA THR A 164 -10.17 -0.26 6.39
C THR A 164 -11.41 -0.81 5.67
N LEU A 165 -11.80 -2.06 5.98
CA LEU A 165 -12.99 -2.69 5.38
C LEU A 165 -14.27 -1.90 5.67
N LYS A 166 -14.44 -1.45 6.93
CA LYS A 166 -15.59 -0.66 7.37
C LYS A 166 -15.66 0.66 6.59
N ALA A 167 -14.55 1.39 6.49
CA ALA A 167 -14.52 2.68 5.82
C ALA A 167 -14.86 2.58 4.32
N PHE A 168 -14.36 1.55 3.61
CA PHE A 168 -14.76 1.30 2.21
C PHE A 168 -16.26 1.00 2.09
N ARG A 169 -16.82 0.17 2.98
CA ARG A 169 -18.26 -0.13 2.97
C ARG A 169 -19.11 1.10 3.27
N ASP A 170 -18.70 1.89 4.26
CA ASP A 170 -19.41 3.11 4.65
C ASP A 170 -19.33 4.20 3.55
N ALA A 171 -18.27 4.19 2.72
CA ALA A 171 -18.15 4.98 1.51
C ALA A 171 -19.01 4.46 0.33
N GLY A 172 -19.66 3.31 0.52
CA GLY A 172 -20.59 2.73 -0.44
C GLY A 172 -19.96 1.85 -1.52
N PHE A 173 -18.78 1.28 -1.26
CA PHE A 173 -18.24 0.19 -2.07
C PHE A 173 -18.83 -1.16 -1.63
N LYS A 174 -19.08 -2.04 -2.58
CA LYS A 174 -19.38 -3.44 -2.32
C LYS A 174 -18.08 -4.24 -2.34
N ILE A 175 -17.57 -4.56 -1.16
CA ILE A 175 -16.30 -5.28 -1.06
C ILE A 175 -16.51 -6.76 -1.30
N LEU A 176 -15.88 -7.27 -2.38
CA LEU A 176 -15.90 -8.67 -2.77
C LEU A 176 -14.91 -9.49 -1.93
N ARG A 177 -13.71 -8.94 -1.72
CA ARG A 177 -12.65 -9.59 -0.93
C ARG A 177 -11.66 -8.56 -0.40
N ILE A 178 -11.00 -8.90 0.71
CA ILE A 178 -9.80 -8.22 1.21
C ILE A 178 -8.64 -9.22 1.11
N LEU A 179 -7.52 -8.77 0.51
CA LEU A 179 -6.31 -9.58 0.31
C LEU A 179 -5.13 -8.98 1.08
N ASP A 180 -4.08 -9.76 1.22
CA ASP A 180 -2.78 -9.22 1.59
C ASP A 180 -2.07 -8.68 0.35
N GLU A 181 -1.42 -7.51 0.48
CA GLU A 181 -0.70 -6.84 -0.62
C GLU A 181 0.28 -7.76 -1.37
N PRO A 182 1.12 -8.58 -0.68
CA PRO A 182 2.01 -9.51 -1.37
C PRO A 182 1.28 -10.59 -2.18
N SER A 183 0.12 -11.07 -1.69
CA SER A 183 -0.70 -12.02 -2.44
C SER A 183 -1.24 -11.40 -3.73
N SER A 184 -1.71 -10.17 -3.66
CA SER A 184 -2.16 -9.40 -4.83
C SER A 184 -1.03 -9.20 -5.85
N SER A 185 0.15 -8.83 -5.39
CA SER A 185 1.33 -8.68 -6.24
C SER A 185 1.77 -9.99 -6.89
N ALA A 186 1.66 -11.12 -6.17
CA ALA A 186 1.96 -12.44 -6.72
C ALA A 186 0.95 -12.87 -7.79
N ILE A 187 -0.35 -12.56 -7.60
CA ILE A 187 -1.39 -12.80 -8.61
C ILE A 187 -1.05 -12.05 -9.90
N GLN A 188 -0.74 -10.76 -9.80
CA GLN A 188 -0.35 -9.95 -10.96
C GLN A 188 0.89 -10.52 -11.66
N PHE A 189 1.95 -10.86 -10.89
CA PHE A 189 3.18 -11.42 -11.45
C PHE A 189 2.95 -12.72 -12.21
N VAL A 190 2.14 -13.62 -11.66
CA VAL A 190 1.81 -14.92 -12.32
C VAL A 190 0.97 -14.69 -13.58
N HIS A 191 -0.06 -13.86 -13.50
CA HIS A 191 -0.93 -13.55 -14.61
C HIS A 191 -0.15 -12.94 -15.80
N GLU A 192 0.79 -12.04 -15.51
CA GLU A 192 1.61 -11.39 -16.54
C GLU A 192 2.60 -12.35 -17.21
N ARG A 193 3.18 -13.28 -16.45
CA ARG A 193 4.34 -14.05 -16.90
C ARG A 193 4.01 -15.40 -17.48
N TYR A 194 2.89 -15.99 -17.09
CA TYR A 194 2.55 -17.36 -17.46
C TYR A 194 1.26 -17.42 -18.26
N LYS A 195 1.32 -17.96 -19.47
CA LYS A 195 0.12 -18.22 -20.31
C LYS A 195 -0.81 -19.28 -19.70
N ARG A 196 -0.27 -20.14 -18.85
CA ARG A 196 -0.96 -21.23 -18.15
C ARG A 196 -0.61 -21.18 -16.67
N TRP A 197 -1.18 -20.22 -16.00
CA TRP A 197 -1.01 -19.96 -14.57
C TRP A 197 -1.64 -21.07 -13.69
N ASP A 198 -2.62 -21.85 -14.25
CA ASP A 198 -3.19 -23.05 -13.66
C ASP A 198 -2.16 -24.16 -13.36
N ARG A 199 -0.93 -24.07 -13.89
CA ARG A 199 0.14 -25.08 -13.73
C ARG A 199 1.42 -24.52 -13.11
N VAL A 200 1.36 -23.32 -12.57
CA VAL A 200 2.52 -22.72 -11.92
C VAL A 200 2.78 -23.40 -10.58
N GLN A 201 4.03 -23.78 -10.38
CA GLN A 201 4.56 -24.19 -9.09
C GLN A 201 5.86 -23.45 -8.87
N ALA A 202 5.90 -22.58 -7.85
CA ALA A 202 7.06 -21.77 -7.55
C ALA A 202 7.02 -21.27 -6.11
N ASP A 203 8.19 -21.16 -5.51
CA ASP A 203 8.41 -20.43 -4.28
C ASP A 203 8.94 -19.03 -4.61
N VAL A 204 8.20 -18.01 -4.21
CA VAL A 204 8.43 -16.62 -4.61
C VAL A 204 8.59 -15.74 -3.39
N VAL A 205 9.59 -14.89 -3.41
CA VAL A 205 9.71 -13.80 -2.44
C VAL A 205 9.18 -12.53 -3.09
N ILE A 206 8.17 -11.93 -2.50
CA ILE A 206 7.72 -10.58 -2.84
C ILE A 206 8.58 -9.60 -2.02
N TYR A 207 9.29 -8.72 -2.70
CA TYR A 207 10.06 -7.63 -2.15
C TYR A 207 9.31 -6.34 -2.44
N ASP A 208 8.53 -5.87 -1.48
CA ASP A 208 7.71 -4.66 -1.61
C ASP A 208 8.36 -3.50 -0.88
N LEU A 209 9.01 -2.62 -1.63
CA LEU A 209 9.54 -1.36 -1.14
C LEU A 209 8.61 -0.23 -1.60
N GLY A 210 7.66 0.08 -0.75
CA GLY A 210 6.64 1.10 -0.97
C GLY A 210 7.12 2.53 -0.76
N GLY A 211 6.19 3.45 -0.56
CA GLY A 211 6.49 4.85 -0.25
C GLY A 211 6.98 5.05 1.19
N GLY A 212 6.36 4.39 2.17
CA GLY A 212 6.69 4.59 3.58
C GLY A 212 7.04 3.31 4.34
N THR A 213 6.87 2.13 3.73
CA THR A 213 7.08 0.83 4.37
C THR A 213 7.86 -0.10 3.45
N PHE A 214 8.54 -1.04 4.06
CA PHE A 214 9.12 -2.20 3.41
C PHE A 214 8.48 -3.47 3.96
N ASP A 215 7.96 -4.30 3.07
CA ASP A 215 7.44 -5.61 3.40
C ASP A 215 8.06 -6.68 2.49
N THR A 216 8.37 -7.83 3.05
CA THR A 216 8.84 -8.97 2.28
C THR A 216 8.10 -10.24 2.72
N THR A 217 7.62 -11.00 1.74
CA THR A 217 6.80 -12.20 1.99
C THR A 217 7.31 -13.38 1.18
N TYR A 218 7.55 -14.50 1.84
CA TYR A 218 7.77 -15.78 1.20
C TYR A 218 6.41 -16.43 0.90
N LEU A 219 6.14 -16.70 -0.37
CA LEU A 219 4.86 -17.14 -0.87
C LEU A 219 5.03 -18.37 -1.76
N ALA A 220 4.33 -19.47 -1.42
CA ALA A 220 4.25 -20.65 -2.26
C ALA A 220 3.08 -20.54 -3.23
N ILE A 221 3.34 -20.78 -4.51
CA ILE A 221 2.33 -20.80 -5.57
C ILE A 221 2.20 -22.23 -6.07
N LYS A 222 0.99 -22.76 -6.07
CA LYS A 222 0.72 -24.08 -6.59
C LYS A 222 -0.69 -24.16 -7.18
N ASN A 223 -0.79 -24.37 -8.50
CA ASN A 223 -2.06 -24.56 -9.19
C ASN A 223 -3.14 -23.55 -8.78
N GLU A 224 -2.92 -22.26 -9.06
CA GLU A 224 -3.84 -21.16 -8.74
C GLU A 224 -4.07 -20.91 -7.24
N THR A 225 -3.34 -21.61 -6.38
CA THR A 225 -3.34 -21.36 -4.93
C THR A 225 -2.12 -20.53 -4.55
N TYR A 226 -2.36 -19.41 -3.90
CA TYR A 226 -1.36 -18.48 -3.37
C TYR A 226 -1.32 -18.63 -1.86
N ASP A 227 -0.19 -19.08 -1.31
CA ASP A 227 -0.02 -19.40 0.11
C ASP A 227 1.13 -18.57 0.71
N PRO A 228 0.86 -17.37 1.27
CA PRO A 228 1.85 -16.60 2.00
C PRO A 228 2.22 -17.34 3.30
N ARG A 229 3.48 -17.73 3.44
CA ARG A 229 3.96 -18.55 4.57
C ARG A 229 4.60 -17.73 5.66
N LEU A 230 5.39 -16.75 5.29
CA LEU A 230 6.11 -15.91 6.24
C LEU A 230 6.23 -14.50 5.69
N THR A 231 5.97 -13.51 6.54
CA THR A 231 6.12 -12.08 6.22
C THR A 231 7.00 -11.41 7.27
N ARG A 232 7.84 -10.47 6.82
CA ARG A 232 8.61 -9.54 7.64
C ARG A 232 8.47 -8.15 7.04
N GLY A 233 8.52 -7.13 7.89
CA GLY A 233 8.40 -5.76 7.42
C GLY A 233 9.00 -4.75 8.39
N VAL A 234 9.24 -3.55 7.86
CA VAL A 234 9.68 -2.36 8.60
C VAL A 234 8.76 -1.20 8.27
N ALA A 235 8.15 -0.63 9.30
CA ALA A 235 7.15 0.43 9.16
C ALA A 235 7.73 1.81 8.79
N ARG A 236 9.05 1.96 8.80
CA ARG A 236 9.78 3.19 8.44
C ARG A 236 10.99 2.86 7.59
N LEU A 237 10.75 2.25 6.45
CA LEU A 237 11.72 2.00 5.41
C LEU A 237 10.98 2.03 4.08
N GLY A 238 11.06 3.14 3.37
CA GLY A 238 10.34 3.32 2.11
C GLY A 238 10.88 4.46 1.27
N GLY A 239 10.22 4.74 0.17
CA GLY A 239 10.57 5.82 -0.75
C GLY A 239 10.73 7.18 -0.08
N ASP A 240 9.91 7.46 0.95
CA ASP A 240 9.95 8.70 1.70
C ASP A 240 11.28 8.87 2.48
N ASP A 241 11.87 7.77 3.00
CA ASP A 241 13.15 7.82 3.70
C ASP A 241 14.30 8.11 2.73
N PHE A 242 14.22 7.61 1.49
CA PHE A 242 15.15 7.97 0.42
C PHE A 242 14.97 9.43 -0.02
N ASP A 243 13.75 9.98 -0.01
CA ASP A 243 13.48 11.39 -0.28
C ASP A 243 14.12 12.28 0.79
N GLU A 244 13.99 11.90 2.07
CA GLU A 244 14.63 12.63 3.19
C GLU A 244 16.16 12.64 3.11
N ILE A 245 16.78 11.51 2.74
CA ILE A 245 18.22 11.44 2.51
C ILE A 245 18.63 12.38 1.36
N LEU A 246 17.87 12.36 0.26
CA LEU A 246 18.19 13.21 -0.88
C LEU A 246 17.97 14.68 -0.55
N LEU A 247 16.92 15.03 0.20
CA LEU A 247 16.69 16.39 0.67
C LEU A 247 17.84 16.88 1.57
N SER A 248 18.29 16.04 2.51
CA SER A 248 19.42 16.39 3.38
C SER A 248 20.69 16.68 2.59
N LEU A 249 20.97 15.92 1.52
CA LEU A 249 22.10 16.18 0.63
C LEU A 249 21.92 17.50 -0.15
N VAL A 250 20.69 17.86 -0.52
CA VAL A 250 20.39 19.15 -1.16
C VAL A 250 20.58 20.30 -0.18
N GLU A 251 20.11 20.16 1.06
CA GLU A 251 20.30 21.16 2.13
C GLU A 251 21.78 21.39 2.42
N GLU A 252 22.58 20.32 2.50
CA GLU A 252 24.03 20.42 2.71
C GLU A 252 24.75 21.13 1.55
N GLU A 253 24.47 20.72 0.31
CA GLU A 253 25.14 21.29 -0.88
C GLU A 253 24.71 22.73 -1.16
N SER A 254 23.43 23.07 -0.89
CA SER A 254 22.90 24.43 -1.07
C SER A 254 23.22 25.36 0.10
N SER A 255 23.56 24.82 1.27
CA SER A 255 23.62 25.53 2.56
C SER A 255 22.30 26.23 2.92
N GLN A 256 21.17 25.60 2.57
CA GLN A 256 19.81 26.04 2.87
C GLN A 256 19.11 24.99 3.76
N SER A 257 18.08 25.41 4.49
CA SER A 257 17.20 24.52 5.24
C SER A 257 15.75 24.86 4.90
N PHE A 258 14.92 23.86 4.66
CA PHE A 258 13.55 24.03 4.21
C PHE A 258 12.57 23.68 5.33
N GLU A 259 11.56 24.54 5.56
CA GLU A 259 10.52 24.35 6.57
C GLU A 259 9.13 24.56 5.97
N GLY A 260 8.08 24.11 6.68
CA GLY A 260 6.70 24.33 6.28
C GLY A 260 6.37 23.85 4.86
N ALA A 261 5.71 24.68 4.06
CA ALA A 261 5.35 24.36 2.69
C ALA A 261 6.55 24.23 1.77
N GLU A 262 7.60 25.02 1.99
CA GLU A 262 8.81 24.96 1.20
C GLU A 262 9.47 23.59 1.30
N ARG A 263 9.52 23.02 2.52
CA ARG A 263 9.97 21.63 2.71
C ARG A 263 9.11 20.62 1.97
N VAL A 264 7.79 20.79 1.98
CA VAL A 264 6.87 19.89 1.26
C VAL A 264 7.12 19.99 -0.25
N ARG A 265 7.26 21.20 -0.80
CA ARG A 265 7.60 21.40 -2.21
C ARG A 265 8.94 20.76 -2.56
N MET A 266 9.96 20.96 -1.73
CA MET A 266 11.28 20.37 -1.97
C MET A 266 11.26 18.85 -1.88
N LEU A 267 10.47 18.24 -0.97
CA LEU A 267 10.27 16.79 -0.94
C LEU A 267 9.63 16.27 -2.22
N ASP A 268 8.74 17.00 -2.85
CA ASP A 268 8.17 16.61 -4.15
C ASP A 268 9.23 16.70 -5.26
N VAL A 269 10.01 17.79 -5.29
CA VAL A 269 11.10 17.98 -6.26
C VAL A 269 12.16 16.87 -6.15
N VAL A 270 12.62 16.55 -4.92
CA VAL A 270 13.61 15.49 -4.72
C VAL A 270 13.03 14.10 -5.03
N ARG A 271 11.72 13.88 -4.77
CA ARG A 271 11.01 12.66 -5.15
C ARG A 271 11.00 12.47 -6.67
N GLU A 272 10.64 13.48 -7.42
CA GLU A 272 10.67 13.44 -8.89
C GLU A 272 12.09 13.19 -9.42
N ALA A 273 13.07 13.89 -8.85
CA ALA A 273 14.47 13.68 -9.18
C ALA A 273 14.91 12.23 -8.89
N LYS A 274 14.58 11.68 -7.73
CA LYS A 274 14.84 10.28 -7.35
C LYS A 274 14.17 9.30 -8.32
N GLU A 275 12.90 9.51 -8.68
CA GLU A 275 12.17 8.65 -9.61
C GLU A 275 12.76 8.69 -11.03
N SER A 276 13.47 9.77 -11.39
CA SER A 276 14.18 9.90 -12.67
C SER A 276 15.49 9.10 -12.76
N ILE A 277 15.99 8.56 -11.64
CA ILE A 277 17.26 7.83 -11.60
C ILE A 277 17.22 6.59 -12.47
N THR A 278 18.16 6.49 -13.39
CA THR A 278 18.38 5.32 -14.24
C THR A 278 19.72 4.65 -13.91
N PRO A 279 19.96 3.41 -14.35
CA PRO A 279 21.27 2.74 -14.16
C PRO A 279 22.47 3.48 -14.79
N ARG A 280 22.23 4.49 -15.63
CA ARG A 280 23.26 5.29 -16.32
C ARG A 280 23.45 6.68 -15.69
N SER A 281 22.56 7.08 -14.80
CA SER A 281 22.63 8.39 -14.14
C SER A 281 23.89 8.48 -13.29
N LYS A 282 24.59 9.61 -13.37
CA LYS A 282 25.78 9.90 -12.57
C LYS A 282 25.52 11.03 -11.57
N ASN A 283 24.73 11.98 -11.99
CA ASN A 283 24.33 13.15 -11.20
C ASN A 283 22.82 13.34 -11.27
N LEU A 284 22.26 13.94 -10.23
CA LEU A 284 20.94 14.55 -10.20
C LEU A 284 21.12 16.06 -10.23
N HIS A 285 20.27 16.73 -10.97
CA HIS A 285 20.21 18.19 -11.02
C HIS A 285 18.86 18.60 -10.45
N ILE A 286 18.89 19.30 -9.32
CA ILE A 286 17.70 19.63 -8.53
C ILE A 286 17.60 21.15 -8.50
N GLU A 287 16.50 21.69 -8.96
CA GLU A 287 16.20 23.11 -8.88
C GLU A 287 15.85 23.48 -7.45
N CYS A 288 16.55 24.45 -6.90
CA CYS A 288 16.37 24.96 -5.56
C CYS A 288 16.36 26.49 -5.67
N ASP A 289 15.20 27.11 -5.63
CA ASP A 289 14.97 28.51 -5.99
C ASP A 289 15.61 28.87 -7.34
N ASP A 290 16.49 29.88 -7.35
CA ASP A 290 17.21 30.32 -8.56
C ASP A 290 18.51 29.55 -8.82
N ARG A 291 18.75 28.44 -8.10
CA ARG A 291 20.01 27.66 -8.18
C ARG A 291 19.75 26.24 -8.61
N LEU A 292 20.72 25.69 -9.36
CA LEU A 292 20.74 24.28 -9.71
C LEU A 292 21.76 23.56 -8.81
N VAL A 293 21.26 22.74 -7.91
CA VAL A 293 22.05 21.89 -7.01
C VAL A 293 22.36 20.57 -7.72
N THR A 294 23.61 20.12 -7.65
CA THR A 294 24.04 18.89 -8.31
C THR A 294 24.48 17.85 -7.29
N ILE A 295 23.69 16.79 -7.14
CA ILE A 295 23.99 15.67 -6.25
C ILE A 295 24.55 14.50 -7.08
N LYS A 296 25.72 13.96 -6.67
CA LYS A 296 26.25 12.75 -7.30
C LYS A 296 25.45 11.52 -6.86
N ILE A 297 25.03 10.70 -7.83
CA ILE A 297 24.30 9.44 -7.51
C ILE A 297 25.08 8.57 -6.54
N LYS A 298 26.41 8.53 -6.64
CA LYS A 298 27.25 7.75 -5.73
C LYS A 298 27.14 8.19 -4.27
N ASP A 299 27.04 9.49 -4.02
CA ASP A 299 26.92 10.03 -2.67
C ASP A 299 25.53 9.67 -2.10
N PHE A 300 24.48 9.85 -2.88
CA PHE A 300 23.13 9.38 -2.52
C PHE A 300 23.09 7.86 -2.29
N GLU A 301 23.68 7.03 -3.16
CA GLU A 301 23.72 5.56 -2.97
C GLU A 301 24.52 5.15 -1.71
N ASN A 302 25.53 5.93 -1.32
CA ASN A 302 26.29 5.66 -0.10
C ASN A 302 25.44 5.95 1.15
N GLU A 303 24.81 7.12 1.23
CA GLU A 303 23.95 7.51 2.36
C GLU A 303 22.74 6.57 2.49
N ALA A 304 22.11 6.21 1.38
CA ALA A 304 20.97 5.30 1.35
C ALA A 304 21.33 3.81 1.51
N SER A 305 22.63 3.49 1.65
CA SER A 305 23.09 2.09 1.64
C SER A 305 22.50 1.25 2.75
N ASN A 306 22.39 1.80 3.96
CA ASN A 306 21.90 1.08 5.14
C ASN A 306 20.44 0.66 4.99
N LEU A 307 19.60 1.50 4.37
CA LEU A 307 18.19 1.17 4.13
C LEU A 307 18.06 -0.08 3.23
N VAL A 308 18.88 -0.14 2.17
CA VAL A 308 18.87 -1.29 1.26
C VAL A 308 19.45 -2.53 1.91
N ASP A 309 20.51 -2.41 2.72
CA ASP A 309 21.12 -3.54 3.40
C ASP A 309 20.17 -4.12 4.47
N GLU A 310 19.45 -3.28 5.21
CA GLU A 310 18.40 -3.69 6.15
C GLU A 310 17.29 -4.46 5.45
N SER A 311 16.78 -3.96 4.34
CA SER A 311 15.73 -4.65 3.57
C SER A 311 16.20 -6.01 3.05
N ILE A 312 17.46 -6.15 2.62
CA ILE A 312 18.02 -7.42 2.16
C ILE A 312 18.19 -8.41 3.31
N ALA A 313 18.60 -7.94 4.50
CA ALA A 313 18.73 -8.81 5.68
C ALA A 313 17.38 -9.45 6.06
N LEU A 314 16.26 -8.71 5.92
CA LEU A 314 14.94 -9.27 6.14
C LEU A 314 14.55 -10.32 5.08
N VAL A 315 14.95 -10.11 3.83
CA VAL A 315 14.75 -11.13 2.79
C VAL A 315 15.57 -12.38 3.09
N ASP A 316 16.83 -12.24 3.55
CA ASP A 316 17.66 -13.38 3.97
C ASP A 316 16.99 -14.15 5.12
N ASP A 317 16.47 -13.45 6.16
CA ASP A 317 15.76 -14.08 7.30
C ASP A 317 14.54 -14.89 6.85
N ILE A 318 13.70 -14.35 5.98
CA ILE A 318 12.49 -15.07 5.53
C ILE A 318 12.81 -16.25 4.62
N VAL A 319 13.83 -16.15 3.77
CA VAL A 319 14.25 -17.27 2.90
C VAL A 319 14.80 -18.40 3.75
N GLU A 320 15.66 -18.11 4.73
CA GLU A 320 16.22 -19.11 5.62
C GLU A 320 15.14 -19.83 6.44
N ARG A 321 14.21 -19.09 7.05
CA ARG A 321 13.14 -19.66 7.89
C ARG A 321 12.04 -20.37 7.10
N ALA A 322 11.64 -19.84 5.96
CA ALA A 322 10.54 -20.42 5.17
C ALA A 322 10.95 -21.67 4.41
N SER A 323 12.23 -21.82 4.09
CA SER A 323 12.75 -22.98 3.37
C SER A 323 13.10 -24.15 4.28
N GLU A 324 13.00 -24.00 5.62
CA GLU A 324 13.48 -25.01 6.59
C GLU A 324 14.89 -25.53 6.27
N GLY A 325 15.68 -24.71 5.56
CA GLY A 325 17.03 -25.06 5.09
C GLY A 325 17.10 -25.95 3.83
N GLU A 326 15.96 -26.31 3.23
CA GLU A 326 15.93 -27.29 2.12
C GLU A 326 15.74 -26.66 0.74
N SER A 327 15.17 -25.46 0.63
CA SER A 327 14.95 -24.83 -0.70
C SER A 327 15.32 -23.34 -0.69
N GLU A 328 15.97 -22.92 -1.77
CA GLU A 328 16.13 -21.49 -2.06
C GLU A 328 14.87 -20.99 -2.79
N ALA A 329 14.46 -19.74 -2.51
CA ALA A 329 13.42 -19.10 -3.29
C ALA A 329 13.73 -19.15 -4.80
N ASP A 330 12.77 -19.56 -5.58
CA ASP A 330 12.91 -19.62 -7.05
C ASP A 330 13.06 -18.22 -7.65
N ARG A 331 12.37 -17.26 -7.05
CA ARG A 331 12.29 -15.88 -7.57
C ARG A 331 12.15 -14.85 -6.47
N VAL A 332 12.73 -13.68 -6.71
CA VAL A 332 12.50 -12.44 -5.94
C VAL A 332 11.80 -11.45 -6.88
N VAL A 333 10.59 -11.05 -6.56
CA VAL A 333 9.76 -10.15 -7.35
C VAL A 333 9.76 -8.77 -6.71
N LEU A 334 10.21 -7.77 -7.46
CA LEU A 334 10.30 -6.38 -7.03
C LEU A 334 8.96 -5.67 -7.25
N VAL A 335 8.41 -5.14 -6.18
CA VAL A 335 7.14 -4.42 -6.10
C VAL A 335 7.35 -3.10 -5.37
N GLY A 336 6.44 -2.16 -5.55
CA GLY A 336 6.52 -0.83 -4.94
C GLY A 336 7.47 0.12 -5.66
N GLY A 337 7.26 1.43 -5.46
CA GLY A 337 8.00 2.50 -6.12
C GLY A 337 9.48 2.56 -5.74
N GLY A 338 9.79 2.34 -4.46
CA GLY A 338 11.16 2.34 -3.95
C GLY A 338 12.02 1.23 -4.57
N SER A 339 11.41 0.10 -4.93
CA SER A 339 12.11 -1.01 -5.60
C SER A 339 12.63 -0.67 -7.01
N LEU A 340 12.14 0.44 -7.60
CA LEU A 340 12.56 0.94 -8.90
C LEU A 340 13.96 1.58 -8.89
N LEU A 341 14.45 1.97 -7.71
CA LEU A 341 15.81 2.51 -7.55
C LEU A 341 16.84 1.50 -8.06
N PRO A 342 17.73 1.90 -9.00
CA PRO A 342 18.69 0.99 -9.61
C PRO A 342 19.60 0.28 -8.62
N MET A 343 19.94 0.94 -7.49
CA MET A 343 20.77 0.37 -6.43
C MET A 343 20.12 -0.85 -5.78
N VAL A 344 18.79 -0.85 -5.57
CA VAL A 344 18.02 -1.95 -4.98
C VAL A 344 18.15 -3.20 -5.85
N ALA A 345 17.74 -3.10 -7.11
CA ALA A 345 17.82 -4.22 -8.05
C ALA A 345 19.26 -4.73 -8.25
N LYS A 346 20.25 -3.83 -8.25
CA LYS A 346 21.69 -4.17 -8.38
C LYS A 346 22.16 -5.01 -7.19
N ARG A 347 21.83 -4.62 -5.96
CA ARG A 347 22.24 -5.34 -4.74
C ARG A 347 21.54 -6.68 -4.60
N LEU A 348 20.23 -6.74 -4.85
CA LEU A 348 19.46 -8.01 -4.85
C LEU A 348 20.00 -8.98 -5.91
N ARG A 349 20.31 -8.51 -7.14
CA ARG A 349 20.92 -9.35 -8.17
C ARG A 349 22.31 -9.85 -7.82
N LYS A 350 23.08 -9.05 -7.06
CA LYS A 350 24.38 -9.49 -6.52
C LYS A 350 24.21 -10.58 -5.46
N ARG A 351 23.17 -10.50 -4.63
CA ARG A 351 22.88 -11.44 -3.53
C ARG A 351 22.26 -12.74 -4.03
N TYR A 352 21.20 -12.68 -4.86
CA TYR A 352 20.38 -13.83 -5.25
C TYR A 352 20.60 -14.29 -6.69
N GLY A 353 21.38 -13.56 -7.49
CA GLY A 353 21.61 -13.85 -8.90
C GLY A 353 20.62 -13.15 -9.84
N ARG A 354 21.09 -12.86 -11.06
CA ARG A 354 20.32 -12.11 -12.07
C ARG A 354 19.06 -12.84 -12.55
N SER A 355 19.12 -14.15 -12.61
CA SER A 355 18.01 -15.00 -13.11
C SER A 355 16.85 -15.08 -12.12
N LYS A 356 17.11 -14.86 -10.83
CA LYS A 356 16.08 -14.96 -9.79
C LYS A 356 15.38 -13.62 -9.52
N VAL A 357 16.03 -12.47 -9.75
CA VAL A 357 15.47 -11.14 -9.43
C VAL A 357 14.68 -10.57 -10.60
N HIS A 358 13.39 -10.46 -10.44
CA HIS A 358 12.44 -10.01 -11.45
C HIS A 358 11.78 -8.69 -11.04
N LYS A 359 11.58 -7.82 -12.02
CA LYS A 359 10.78 -6.61 -11.92
C LYS A 359 9.49 -6.85 -12.71
N GLY A 360 8.33 -6.59 -12.12
CA GLY A 360 7.06 -6.58 -12.83
C GLY A 360 7.01 -5.49 -13.91
N ILE A 361 6.06 -5.58 -14.85
CA ILE A 361 5.86 -4.53 -15.87
C ILE A 361 5.34 -3.25 -15.21
N TYR A 362 4.47 -3.40 -14.20
CA TYR A 362 3.85 -2.30 -13.46
C TYR A 362 4.12 -2.40 -11.95
N PRO A 363 5.36 -2.21 -11.47
CA PRO A 363 5.68 -2.43 -10.05
C PRO A 363 4.92 -1.51 -9.09
N LEU A 364 4.60 -0.30 -9.53
CA LEU A 364 3.82 0.68 -8.77
C LEU A 364 2.35 0.29 -8.61
N ALA A 365 1.80 -0.47 -9.54
CA ALA A 365 0.38 -0.81 -9.57
C ALA A 365 0.12 -2.33 -9.45
N SER A 366 1.15 -3.11 -9.13
CA SER A 366 1.04 -4.58 -9.09
C SER A 366 -0.03 -5.04 -8.11
N VAL A 367 -0.16 -4.40 -6.96
CA VAL A 367 -1.19 -4.69 -5.96
C VAL A 367 -2.59 -4.39 -6.51
N ALA A 368 -2.82 -3.19 -7.05
CA ALA A 368 -4.11 -2.80 -7.63
C ALA A 368 -4.52 -3.71 -8.80
N ILE A 369 -3.58 -4.05 -9.69
CA ILE A 369 -3.81 -4.96 -10.81
C ILE A 369 -4.13 -6.36 -10.31
N GLY A 370 -3.39 -6.88 -9.32
CA GLY A 370 -3.66 -8.18 -8.70
C GLY A 370 -5.04 -8.24 -8.05
N ASN A 371 -5.47 -7.16 -7.38
CA ASN A 371 -6.81 -7.01 -6.83
C ASN A 371 -7.87 -7.01 -7.95
N ALA A 372 -7.63 -6.34 -9.08
CA ALA A 372 -8.54 -6.33 -10.23
C ALA A 372 -8.66 -7.72 -10.88
N ILE A 373 -7.55 -8.46 -11.02
CA ILE A 373 -7.54 -9.85 -11.49
C ILE A 373 -8.38 -10.73 -10.56
N GLN A 374 -8.22 -10.59 -9.23
CA GLN A 374 -9.03 -11.33 -8.25
C GLN A 374 -10.51 -10.96 -8.34
N ALA A 375 -10.84 -9.68 -8.55
CA ALA A 375 -12.23 -9.24 -8.73
C ALA A 375 -12.89 -9.87 -9.97
N GLU A 376 -12.12 -10.12 -11.02
CA GLU A 376 -12.56 -10.77 -12.25
C GLU A 376 -12.62 -12.30 -12.12
N SER A 377 -11.69 -12.88 -11.36
CA SER A 377 -11.51 -14.33 -11.16
C SER A 377 -11.66 -14.71 -9.69
N PRO A 378 -12.90 -14.77 -9.16
CA PRO A 378 -13.15 -15.03 -7.74
C PRO A 378 -12.72 -16.43 -7.27
N ASP A 379 -12.54 -17.37 -8.22
CA ASP A 379 -12.14 -18.75 -7.95
C ASP A 379 -10.65 -18.91 -7.65
N LEU A 380 -9.84 -17.84 -7.82
CA LEU A 380 -8.44 -17.84 -7.40
C LEU A 380 -8.33 -18.06 -5.89
N ALA A 381 -7.66 -19.13 -5.51
CA ALA A 381 -7.52 -19.49 -4.11
C ALA A 381 -6.33 -18.75 -3.48
N VAL A 382 -6.59 -17.81 -2.59
CA VAL A 382 -5.58 -17.22 -1.71
C VAL A 382 -5.80 -17.76 -0.30
N ARG A 383 -4.76 -18.32 0.28
CA ARG A 383 -4.79 -18.78 1.67
C ARG A 383 -4.49 -17.62 2.59
N ASP A 384 -5.52 -17.10 3.22
CA ASP A 384 -5.36 -16.09 4.24
C ASP A 384 -4.85 -16.73 5.54
N ARG A 385 -3.90 -16.08 6.21
CA ARG A 385 -3.34 -16.53 7.49
C ARG A 385 -3.47 -15.44 8.54
N LEU A 386 -3.56 -15.85 9.80
CA LEU A 386 -3.52 -14.91 10.92
C LEU A 386 -2.14 -14.25 10.98
N SER A 387 -2.11 -12.92 10.96
CA SER A 387 -0.89 -12.12 11.11
C SER A 387 -0.33 -12.14 12.53
N ASN A 388 -1.20 -12.36 13.53
CA ASN A 388 -0.88 -12.30 14.95
C ASN A 388 -1.49 -13.50 15.70
N HIS A 389 -0.98 -13.75 16.90
CA HIS A 389 -1.65 -14.61 17.87
C HIS A 389 -2.88 -13.91 18.41
N PHE A 390 -3.95 -14.66 18.64
CA PHE A 390 -5.16 -14.19 19.27
C PHE A 390 -5.52 -15.03 20.48
N GLY A 391 -5.69 -14.41 21.64
CA GLY A 391 -5.91 -15.13 22.88
C GLY A 391 -6.68 -14.34 23.93
N VAL A 392 -6.78 -14.95 25.11
CA VAL A 392 -7.39 -14.37 26.31
C VAL A 392 -6.36 -14.29 27.41
N ILE A 393 -6.27 -13.14 28.07
CA ILE A 393 -5.40 -13.00 29.24
C ILE A 393 -6.02 -13.75 30.40
N ARG A 394 -5.28 -14.70 30.97
CA ARG A 394 -5.63 -15.46 32.16
C ARG A 394 -4.72 -15.09 33.33
N VAL A 395 -5.26 -15.29 34.52
CA VAL A 395 -4.54 -15.02 35.77
C VAL A 395 -4.33 -16.33 36.49
N CYS A 396 -3.09 -16.65 36.82
CA CYS A 396 -2.72 -17.80 37.61
C CYS A 396 -3.11 -17.63 39.12
N GLU A 397 -3.01 -18.69 39.91
CA GLU A 397 -3.29 -18.64 41.36
C GLU A 397 -2.32 -17.72 42.12
N ASP A 398 -1.08 -17.61 41.66
CA ASP A 398 -0.05 -16.70 42.22
C ASP A 398 -0.24 -15.23 41.80
N GLY A 399 -1.21 -14.93 40.91
CA GLY A 399 -1.51 -13.61 40.43
C GLY A 399 -0.75 -13.21 39.15
N SER A 400 0.13 -14.04 38.62
CA SER A 400 0.77 -13.82 37.33
C SER A 400 -0.26 -13.91 36.19
N GLU A 401 0.00 -13.18 35.11
CA GLU A 401 -0.86 -13.20 33.92
C GLU A 401 -0.15 -13.91 32.77
N TYR A 402 -0.90 -14.64 31.96
CA TYR A 402 -0.41 -15.24 30.71
C TYR A 402 -1.50 -15.17 29.63
N VAL A 403 -1.08 -15.33 28.38
CA VAL A 403 -2.00 -15.35 27.23
C VAL A 403 -2.35 -16.81 26.94
N ASP A 404 -3.63 -17.17 27.13
CA ASP A 404 -4.17 -18.43 26.61
C ASP A 404 -4.51 -18.27 25.14
N VAL A 405 -3.62 -18.77 24.26
CA VAL A 405 -3.73 -18.61 22.81
C VAL A 405 -4.88 -19.44 22.28
N ILE A 406 -5.83 -18.77 21.63
CA ILE A 406 -6.98 -19.41 20.97
C ILE A 406 -6.63 -19.72 19.51
N PHE A 407 -6.03 -18.76 18.83
CA PHE A 407 -5.58 -18.88 17.44
C PHE A 407 -4.11 -18.48 17.33
N GLU A 408 -3.32 -19.31 16.67
CA GLU A 408 -1.90 -19.07 16.51
C GLU A 408 -1.61 -18.22 15.27
N LYS A 409 -0.59 -17.36 15.36
CA LYS A 409 -0.01 -16.68 14.21
C LYS A 409 0.37 -17.69 13.13
N GLY A 410 0.06 -17.37 11.86
CA GLY A 410 0.31 -18.25 10.72
C GLY A 410 -0.77 -19.32 10.49
N GLN A 411 -1.74 -19.47 11.42
CA GLN A 411 -2.87 -20.37 11.20
C GLN A 411 -3.65 -19.96 9.95
N VAL A 412 -3.93 -20.93 9.08
CA VAL A 412 -4.74 -20.72 7.88
C VAL A 412 -6.17 -20.41 8.28
N LEU A 413 -6.69 -19.32 7.74
CA LEU A 413 -8.08 -18.94 7.93
C LEU A 413 -9.00 -19.80 7.03
N PRO A 414 -10.25 -20.03 7.44
CA PRO A 414 -11.22 -20.72 6.62
C PRO A 414 -11.59 -19.89 5.40
N ASN A 415 -12.13 -20.54 4.37
CA ASN A 415 -12.66 -19.82 3.21
C ASN A 415 -13.82 -18.92 3.61
N GLN A 416 -14.11 -17.93 2.74
CA GLN A 416 -15.21 -17.01 2.98
C GLN A 416 -16.55 -17.78 3.17
N GLY A 417 -17.21 -17.53 4.30
CA GLY A 417 -18.46 -18.19 4.70
C GLY A 417 -18.27 -19.44 5.54
N GLU A 418 -17.06 -19.90 5.72
CA GLU A 418 -16.73 -20.97 6.67
C GLU A 418 -16.36 -20.38 8.03
N THR A 419 -16.45 -21.18 9.10
CA THR A 419 -16.08 -20.77 10.47
C THR A 419 -15.21 -21.80 11.13
N ILE A 420 -14.25 -21.33 11.92
CA ILE A 420 -13.48 -22.19 12.82
C ILE A 420 -14.14 -22.09 14.21
N ARG A 421 -14.44 -23.24 14.79
CA ARG A 421 -14.89 -23.34 16.16
C ARG A 421 -13.79 -23.93 17.02
N VAL A 422 -13.38 -23.20 18.04
CA VAL A 422 -12.41 -23.67 19.03
C VAL A 422 -13.09 -23.77 20.36
N GLU A 423 -13.02 -24.97 20.99
CA GLU A 423 -13.52 -25.19 22.33
C GLU A 423 -12.36 -25.12 23.31
N ARG A 424 -12.54 -24.35 24.38
CA ARG A 424 -11.56 -24.19 25.46
C ARG A 424 -12.14 -24.71 26.76
N PRO A 425 -11.27 -25.14 27.70
CA PRO A 425 -11.73 -25.45 29.05
C PRO A 425 -12.46 -24.26 29.67
N PRO A 426 -13.46 -24.51 30.54
CA PRO A 426 -14.16 -23.41 31.18
C PRO A 426 -13.19 -22.52 31.98
N TYR A 427 -13.50 -21.23 31.97
CA TYR A 427 -12.77 -20.21 32.74
C TYR A 427 -13.53 -19.98 34.05
N ASP A 428 -12.82 -20.08 35.17
CA ASP A 428 -13.37 -19.68 36.46
C ASP A 428 -13.21 -18.17 36.65
N PRO A 429 -14.31 -17.43 36.93
CA PRO A 429 -14.20 -16.00 37.15
C PRO A 429 -13.47 -15.72 38.47
N ARG A 430 -12.43 -14.86 38.44
CA ARG A 430 -11.71 -14.44 39.65
C ARG A 430 -12.57 -13.62 40.61
N TYR A 431 -13.61 -12.97 40.07
CA TYR A 431 -14.57 -12.15 40.80
C TYR A 431 -16.00 -12.54 40.38
N ASN A 432 -17.01 -12.05 41.06
CA ASN A 432 -18.42 -12.34 40.75
C ASN A 432 -18.89 -11.88 39.36
N ILE A 433 -18.01 -11.20 38.59
CA ILE A 433 -18.28 -10.73 37.23
C ILE A 433 -17.24 -11.37 36.31
N GLY A 434 -17.68 -12.16 35.33
CA GLY A 434 -16.83 -12.66 34.27
C GLY A 434 -16.42 -11.53 33.31
N ARG A 435 -15.12 -11.23 33.25
CA ARG A 435 -14.55 -10.27 32.30
C ARG A 435 -13.48 -10.95 31.48
N PHE A 436 -13.70 -11.04 30.16
CA PHE A 436 -12.72 -11.54 29.21
C PHE A 436 -11.89 -10.37 28.68
N ARG A 437 -10.55 -10.50 28.75
CA ARG A 437 -9.61 -9.58 28.13
C ARG A 437 -8.99 -10.28 26.94
N TYR A 438 -9.46 -9.94 25.75
CA TYR A 438 -8.90 -10.44 24.52
C TYR A 438 -7.62 -9.66 24.17
N LEU A 439 -6.66 -10.36 23.60
CA LEU A 439 -5.39 -9.80 23.15
C LEU A 439 -5.06 -10.32 21.76
N GLU A 440 -4.60 -9.43 20.89
CA GLU A 440 -3.90 -9.72 19.66
C GLU A 440 -2.43 -9.32 19.83
N CYS A 441 -1.48 -10.21 19.57
CA CYS A 441 -0.04 -9.95 19.74
C CYS A 441 0.80 -10.69 18.71
N ASP A 442 1.93 -10.08 18.35
CA ASP A 442 2.86 -10.62 17.36
C ASP A 442 3.69 -11.79 17.92
N SER A 443 4.06 -11.71 19.19
CA SER A 443 4.86 -12.71 19.89
C SER A 443 4.35 -12.93 21.31
N ILE A 444 4.63 -14.09 21.86
CA ILE A 444 4.32 -14.50 23.23
C ILE A 444 5.64 -14.94 23.87
N GLU A 445 6.02 -14.27 24.94
CA GLU A 445 7.17 -14.65 25.79
C GLU A 445 6.74 -15.56 26.93
#